data_87136b42dfe336bc0862f917730f9361
#
_entry.id   87136b42dfe336bc0862f917730f9361
#
_cell.length_a   1.000
_cell.length_b   1.000
_cell.length_c   1.000
_cell.angle_alpha   90.00
_cell.angle_beta   90.00
_cell.angle_gamma   90.00
#
_symmetry.space_group_name_H-M   'P 1'
#
loop_
_entity.id
_entity.type
_entity.pdbx_description
1 polymer ?
#
loop_
_entity_poly.entity_id
_entity_poly.type
_entity_poly.pdbx_seq_one_letter_code
_entity_poly.pdbx_strand_id
1 'polypeptide(L)'
;ISQWPPLEALDGPQDFLAGWRAKFQERRNLVVKGLNANTGIDCLTPEGAFYVFPSIKRLLGKTSKAGTALNSDEDFVMALLEENGVALVHGTAFGLPGHMRLSYAASNAELQDAVSRIQDFAAGVR
;
A
#
# COMPACT_ATOMS: atom_id res chain seq x y z
N ILE A 1 32.05 -15.68 8.02
CA ILE A 1 31.72 -14.40 7.35
C ILE A 1 30.31 -13.95 7.75
N SER A 2 29.31 -14.86 7.85
CA SER A 2 27.91 -14.50 8.11
C SER A 2 27.60 -13.98 9.53
N GLN A 3 28.50 -14.08 10.50
CA GLN A 3 28.26 -13.69 11.90
C GLN A 3 28.67 -12.24 12.21
N TRP A 4 29.60 -11.67 11.45
CA TRP A 4 30.09 -10.30 11.66
C TRP A 4 29.05 -9.20 11.35
N PRO A 5 28.30 -9.26 10.22
CA PRO A 5 27.28 -8.25 9.95
C PRO A 5 26.18 -8.15 11.00
N PRO A 6 25.62 -9.27 11.55
CA PRO A 6 24.67 -9.20 12.66
C PRO A 6 25.25 -8.60 13.94
N LEU A 7 26.51 -8.89 14.26
CA LEU A 7 27.18 -8.31 15.44
C LEU A 7 27.29 -6.80 15.30
N GLU A 8 27.78 -6.29 14.16
CA GLU A 8 27.86 -4.84 13.88
C GLU A 8 26.48 -4.19 13.87
N ALA A 9 25.46 -4.87 13.36
CA ALA A 9 24.09 -4.36 13.35
C ALA A 9 23.48 -4.23 14.77
N LEU A 10 23.94 -5.04 15.74
CA LEU A 10 23.44 -5.01 17.12
C LEU A 10 24.28 -4.09 18.01
N ASP A 11 25.60 -4.13 17.87
CA ASP A 11 26.56 -3.45 18.75
C ASP A 11 27.07 -2.11 18.16
N GLY A 12 26.92 -1.91 16.86
CA GLY A 12 27.35 -0.70 16.16
C GLY A 12 26.44 0.50 16.37
N PRO A 13 26.80 1.68 15.82
CA PRO A 13 26.00 2.89 15.97
C PRO A 13 24.59 2.76 15.42
N GLN A 14 23.58 3.18 16.19
CA GLN A 14 22.14 3.08 15.86
C GLN A 14 21.52 4.45 15.54
N ASP A 15 22.30 5.52 15.48
CA ASP A 15 21.83 6.92 15.34
C ASP A 15 20.99 7.15 14.07
N PHE A 16 21.32 6.44 12.98
CA PHE A 16 20.60 6.51 11.71
C PHE A 16 19.13 6.05 11.79
N LEU A 17 18.79 5.20 12.76
CA LEU A 17 17.43 4.63 12.91
C LEU A 17 16.39 5.71 13.22
N ALA A 18 16.75 6.73 13.98
CA ALA A 18 15.84 7.82 14.33
C ALA A 18 15.40 8.59 13.07
N GLY A 19 16.34 8.90 12.17
CA GLY A 19 16.05 9.56 10.90
C GLY A 19 15.22 8.68 9.95
N TRP A 20 15.51 7.39 9.90
CA TRP A 20 14.73 6.45 9.07
C TRP A 20 13.30 6.29 9.56
N ARG A 21 13.11 6.14 10.88
CA ARG A 21 11.76 6.07 11.48
C ARG A 21 10.93 7.30 11.16
N ALA A 22 11.51 8.50 11.27
CA ALA A 22 10.84 9.74 10.92
C ALA A 22 10.38 9.77 9.45
N LYS A 23 11.26 9.36 8.51
CA LYS A 23 10.92 9.27 7.08
C LYS A 23 9.83 8.24 6.79
N PHE A 24 9.88 7.07 7.42
CA PHE A 24 8.82 6.06 7.26
C PHE A 24 7.50 6.52 7.86
N GLN A 25 7.51 7.23 8.96
CA GLN A 25 6.31 7.83 9.56
C GLN A 25 5.67 8.89 8.65
N GLU A 26 6.48 9.74 8.02
CA GLU A 26 6.02 10.72 7.03
C GLU A 26 5.33 10.01 5.84
N ARG A 27 6.00 9.02 5.23
CA ARG A 27 5.48 8.23 4.12
C ARG A 27 4.19 7.48 4.47
N ARG A 28 4.16 6.86 5.65
CA ARG A 28 2.95 6.23 6.18
C ARG A 28 1.79 7.21 6.25
N ASN A 29 2.02 8.38 6.83
CA ASN A 29 0.98 9.39 7.00
C ASN A 29 0.46 9.91 5.64
N LEU A 30 1.37 10.11 4.66
CA LEU A 30 1.02 10.47 3.29
C LEU A 30 0.09 9.43 2.66
N VAL A 31 0.49 8.15 2.70
CA VAL A 31 -0.26 7.05 2.09
C VAL A 31 -1.61 6.85 2.77
N VAL A 32 -1.65 6.79 4.10
CA VAL A 32 -2.90 6.60 4.87
C VAL A 32 -3.88 7.74 4.58
N LYS A 33 -3.40 9.00 4.61
CA LYS A 33 -4.24 10.16 4.30
C LYS A 33 -4.79 10.10 2.88
N GLY A 34 -3.93 9.76 1.91
CA GLY A 34 -4.33 9.69 0.51
C GLY A 34 -5.35 8.58 0.25
N LEU A 35 -5.13 7.37 0.76
CA LEU A 35 -6.07 6.27 0.58
C LEU A 35 -7.43 6.54 1.22
N ASN A 36 -7.47 7.13 2.41
CA ASN A 36 -8.72 7.47 3.10
C ASN A 36 -9.47 8.67 2.49
N ALA A 37 -8.87 9.40 1.56
CA ALA A 37 -9.58 10.45 0.83
C ALA A 37 -10.59 9.88 -0.19
N ASN A 38 -10.50 8.59 -0.52
CA ASN A 38 -11.44 7.90 -1.41
C ASN A 38 -12.55 7.20 -0.63
N THR A 39 -13.78 7.29 -1.14
CA THR A 39 -14.99 6.76 -0.46
C THR A 39 -15.12 5.24 -0.46
N GLY A 40 -14.25 4.52 -1.13
CA GLY A 40 -14.30 3.05 -1.24
C GLY A 40 -13.17 2.31 -0.53
N ILE A 41 -12.18 3.04 -0.02
CA ILE A 41 -10.98 2.48 0.59
C ILE A 41 -10.92 2.90 2.06
N ASP A 42 -10.70 1.93 2.95
CA ASP A 42 -10.52 2.17 4.39
C ASP A 42 -9.12 1.71 4.81
N CYS A 43 -8.26 2.63 5.20
CA CYS A 43 -6.89 2.38 5.59
C CYS A 43 -6.66 2.73 7.05
N LEU A 44 -6.42 1.74 7.90
CA LEU A 44 -5.98 1.94 9.28
C LEU A 44 -4.53 2.42 9.30
N THR A 45 -4.20 3.27 10.28
CA THR A 45 -2.82 3.71 10.49
C THR A 45 -2.04 2.59 11.19
N PRO A 46 -1.03 1.97 10.55
CA PRO A 46 -0.24 0.93 11.19
C PRO A 46 0.72 1.55 12.22
N GLU A 47 0.97 0.84 13.31
CA GLU A 47 1.93 1.25 14.34
C GLU A 47 3.39 0.93 13.98
N GLY A 48 3.60 0.03 13.02
CA GLY A 48 4.93 -0.42 12.59
C GLY A 48 4.95 -0.93 11.15
N ALA A 49 6.04 -1.61 10.79
CA ALA A 49 6.35 -2.10 9.45
C ALA A 49 6.52 -0.95 8.41
N PHE A 50 6.49 -1.29 7.13
CA PHE A 50 6.64 -0.38 6.00
C PHE A 50 5.57 -0.59 4.92
N TYR A 51 4.42 -1.12 5.32
CA TYR A 51 3.25 -1.32 4.44
C TYR A 51 1.95 -1.02 5.19
N VAL A 52 0.93 -0.65 4.43
CA VAL A 52 -0.46 -0.56 4.87
C VAL A 52 -1.27 -1.72 4.29
N PHE A 53 -2.42 -2.02 4.91
CA PHE A 53 -3.30 -3.11 4.51
C PHE A 53 -4.76 -2.63 4.42
N PRO A 54 -5.07 -1.71 3.48
CA PRO A 54 -6.39 -1.10 3.37
C PRO A 54 -7.46 -2.10 2.91
N SER A 55 -8.67 -1.92 3.42
CA SER A 55 -9.87 -2.61 2.96
C SER A 55 -10.41 -1.95 1.69
N ILE A 56 -10.76 -2.79 0.71
CA ILE A 56 -11.40 -2.42 -0.56
C ILE A 56 -12.76 -3.08 -0.72
N LYS A 57 -13.33 -3.63 0.35
CA LYS A 57 -14.58 -4.40 0.33
C LYS A 57 -15.74 -3.64 -0.31
N ARG A 58 -15.79 -2.33 -0.15
CA ARG A 58 -16.85 -1.48 -0.75
C ARG A 58 -16.72 -1.31 -2.26
N LEU A 59 -15.60 -1.67 -2.85
CA LEU A 59 -15.33 -1.60 -4.29
C LEU A 59 -15.51 -2.97 -4.98
N LEU A 60 -15.60 -4.05 -4.21
CA LEU A 60 -15.82 -5.39 -4.76
C LEU A 60 -17.28 -5.60 -5.18
N GLY A 61 -17.50 -6.50 -6.14
CA GLY A 61 -18.80 -6.75 -6.78
C GLY A 61 -19.22 -5.68 -7.78
N LYS A 62 -18.32 -4.75 -8.09
CA LYS A 62 -18.52 -3.62 -9.01
C LYS A 62 -17.67 -3.81 -10.27
N THR A 63 -17.67 -2.81 -11.14
CA THR A 63 -16.95 -2.82 -12.40
C THR A 63 -16.02 -1.61 -12.49
N SER A 64 -14.81 -1.80 -12.99
CA SER A 64 -13.86 -0.70 -13.26
C SER A 64 -14.34 0.20 -14.38
N LYS A 65 -13.67 1.32 -14.59
CA LYS A 65 -13.98 2.25 -15.70
C LYS A 65 -13.78 1.59 -17.07
N ALA A 66 -12.82 0.69 -17.22
CA ALA A 66 -12.56 -0.06 -18.45
C ALA A 66 -13.54 -1.23 -18.67
N GLY A 67 -14.37 -1.58 -17.68
CA GLY A 67 -15.35 -2.65 -17.79
C GLY A 67 -14.92 -3.97 -17.14
N THR A 68 -13.81 -4.00 -16.39
CA THR A 68 -13.34 -5.19 -15.69
C THR A 68 -14.19 -5.44 -14.44
N ALA A 69 -14.74 -6.65 -14.29
CA ALA A 69 -15.48 -7.05 -13.09
C ALA A 69 -14.52 -7.26 -11.91
N LEU A 70 -14.81 -6.63 -10.77
CA LEU A 70 -13.99 -6.64 -9.55
C LEU A 70 -14.62 -7.57 -8.50
N ASN A 71 -14.65 -8.87 -8.77
CA ASN A 71 -15.31 -9.84 -7.89
C ASN A 71 -14.48 -10.23 -6.66
N SER A 72 -13.17 -10.06 -6.74
CA SER A 72 -12.20 -10.38 -5.69
C SER A 72 -11.17 -9.27 -5.52
N ASP A 73 -10.41 -9.34 -4.42
CA ASP A 73 -9.25 -8.45 -4.21
C ASP A 73 -8.13 -8.72 -5.22
N GLU A 74 -8.03 -9.93 -5.76
CA GLU A 74 -7.13 -10.25 -6.86
C GLU A 74 -7.55 -9.54 -8.16
N ASP A 75 -8.83 -9.62 -8.54
CA ASP A 75 -9.34 -8.90 -9.71
C ASP A 75 -9.09 -7.39 -9.59
N PHE A 76 -9.28 -6.84 -8.37
CA PHE A 76 -9.06 -5.42 -8.12
C PHE A 76 -7.60 -5.02 -8.34
N VAL A 77 -6.62 -5.74 -7.77
CA VAL A 77 -5.20 -5.37 -7.92
C VAL A 77 -4.68 -5.63 -9.32
N MET A 78 -5.22 -6.62 -10.03
CA MET A 78 -4.87 -6.88 -11.43
C MET A 78 -5.42 -5.79 -12.35
N ALA A 79 -6.68 -5.40 -12.19
CA ALA A 79 -7.27 -4.31 -12.95
C ALA A 79 -6.55 -2.96 -12.68
N LEU A 80 -6.19 -2.69 -11.43
CA LEU A 80 -5.42 -1.50 -11.06
C LEU A 80 -4.03 -1.49 -11.72
N LEU A 81 -3.37 -2.64 -11.80
CA LEU A 81 -2.09 -2.77 -12.50
C LEU A 81 -2.24 -2.51 -14.00
N GLU A 82 -3.22 -3.14 -14.64
CA GLU A 82 -3.43 -3.05 -16.09
C GLU A 82 -3.93 -1.66 -16.54
N GLU A 83 -4.85 -1.06 -15.78
CA GLU A 83 -5.49 0.20 -16.16
C GLU A 83 -4.69 1.44 -15.69
N ASN A 84 -4.04 1.38 -14.53
CA ASN A 84 -3.38 2.52 -13.91
C ASN A 84 -1.89 2.31 -13.59
N GLY A 85 -1.32 1.14 -13.87
CA GLY A 85 0.11 0.86 -13.71
C GLY A 85 0.60 0.83 -12.27
N VAL A 86 -0.26 0.47 -11.30
CA VAL A 86 0.12 0.35 -9.88
C VAL A 86 0.11 -1.11 -9.45
N ALA A 87 1.30 -1.64 -9.13
CA ALA A 87 1.47 -3.01 -8.66
C ALA A 87 1.28 -3.12 -7.15
N LEU A 88 0.29 -3.87 -6.71
CA LEU A 88 -0.02 -4.18 -5.32
C LEU A 88 -0.19 -5.68 -5.12
N VAL A 89 -0.27 -6.12 -3.88
CA VAL A 89 -0.55 -7.52 -3.57
C VAL A 89 -1.94 -7.65 -2.96
N HIS A 90 -2.74 -8.58 -3.47
CA HIS A 90 -4.09 -8.85 -2.96
C HIS A 90 -4.04 -9.46 -1.55
N GLY A 91 -5.04 -9.14 -0.73
CA GLY A 91 -5.07 -9.53 0.68
C GLY A 91 -5.26 -11.02 0.90
N THR A 92 -5.95 -11.71 0.00
CA THR A 92 -6.16 -13.16 0.04
C THR A 92 -4.84 -13.92 0.12
N ALA A 93 -3.75 -13.44 -0.52
CA ALA A 93 -2.40 -14.03 -0.41
C ALA A 93 -1.85 -14.01 1.04
N PHE A 94 -2.42 -13.19 1.92
CA PHE A 94 -2.05 -13.05 3.33
C PHE A 94 -3.18 -13.51 4.27
N GLY A 95 -4.18 -14.23 3.76
CA GLY A 95 -5.30 -14.75 4.55
C GLY A 95 -6.35 -13.70 4.93
N LEU A 96 -6.37 -12.52 4.29
CA LEU A 96 -7.35 -11.46 4.56
C LEU A 96 -8.02 -10.97 3.26
N PRO A 97 -9.03 -11.69 2.74
CA PRO A 97 -9.77 -11.30 1.55
C PRO A 97 -10.43 -9.90 1.66
N GLY A 98 -10.58 -9.25 0.52
CA GLY A 98 -11.19 -7.92 0.44
C GLY A 98 -10.26 -6.79 0.90
N HIS A 99 -8.96 -7.05 0.92
CA HIS A 99 -7.92 -6.07 1.25
C HIS A 99 -6.83 -6.06 0.17
N MET A 100 -5.95 -5.07 0.22
CA MET A 100 -4.74 -5.01 -0.59
C MET A 100 -3.56 -4.57 0.27
N ARG A 101 -2.34 -5.00 -0.08
CA ARG A 101 -1.12 -4.59 0.60
C ARG A 101 -0.35 -3.59 -0.26
N LEU A 102 -0.05 -2.42 0.30
CA LEU A 102 0.78 -1.39 -0.31
C LEU A 102 2.01 -1.13 0.57
N SER A 103 3.21 -1.28 -0.02
CA SER A 103 4.47 -0.91 0.63
C SER A 103 4.72 0.58 0.47
N TYR A 104 5.14 1.26 1.54
CA TYR A 104 5.61 2.64 1.48
C TYR A 104 7.14 2.78 1.61
N ALA A 105 7.87 1.71 1.30
CA ALA A 105 9.33 1.72 1.18
C ALA A 105 9.77 2.23 -0.21
N ALA A 106 9.26 3.39 -0.62
CA ALA A 106 9.54 4.06 -1.88
C ALA A 106 9.73 5.57 -1.65
N SER A 107 10.08 6.34 -2.67
CA SER A 107 10.22 7.80 -2.53
C SER A 107 8.85 8.48 -2.32
N ASN A 108 8.84 9.67 -1.73
CA ASN A 108 7.60 10.44 -1.54
C ASN A 108 6.92 10.74 -2.88
N ALA A 109 7.69 11.01 -3.94
CA ALA A 109 7.14 11.29 -5.28
C ALA A 109 6.43 10.07 -5.87
N GLU A 110 7.06 8.88 -5.80
CA GLU A 110 6.45 7.62 -6.24
C GLU A 110 5.19 7.29 -5.44
N LEU A 111 5.20 7.50 -4.13
CA LEU A 111 4.04 7.26 -3.27
C LEU A 111 2.88 8.22 -3.58
N GLN A 112 3.16 9.49 -3.86
CA GLN A 112 2.15 10.47 -4.26
C GLN A 112 1.52 10.09 -5.60
N ASP A 113 2.34 9.71 -6.59
CA ASP A 113 1.86 9.27 -7.90
C ASP A 113 1.02 7.99 -7.79
N ALA A 114 1.51 6.99 -7.06
CA ALA A 114 0.76 5.74 -6.84
C ALA A 114 -0.59 5.97 -6.14
N VAL A 115 -0.61 6.80 -5.09
CA VAL A 115 -1.85 7.15 -4.38
C VAL A 115 -2.83 7.88 -5.29
N SER A 116 -2.35 8.83 -6.12
CA SER A 116 -3.20 9.53 -7.09
C SER A 116 -3.84 8.55 -8.09
N ARG A 117 -3.06 7.63 -8.65
CA ARG A 117 -3.55 6.60 -9.59
C ARG A 117 -4.56 5.64 -8.94
N ILE A 118 -4.34 5.26 -7.67
CA ILE A 118 -5.30 4.45 -6.91
C ILE A 118 -6.61 5.22 -6.70
N GLN A 119 -6.54 6.50 -6.38
CA GLN A 119 -7.71 7.36 -6.22
C GLN A 119 -8.50 7.49 -7.53
N ASP A 120 -7.81 7.72 -8.66
CA ASP A 120 -8.42 7.84 -9.98
C ASP A 120 -9.11 6.53 -10.40
N PHE A 121 -8.46 5.38 -10.16
CA PHE A 121 -9.04 4.06 -10.41
C PHE A 121 -10.30 3.85 -9.57
N ALA A 122 -10.20 4.04 -8.24
CA ALA A 122 -11.30 3.80 -7.32
C ALA A 122 -12.50 4.75 -7.58
N ALA A 123 -12.26 5.99 -7.99
CA ALA A 123 -13.30 6.93 -8.38
C ALA A 123 -14.06 6.50 -9.65
N GLY A 124 -13.44 5.72 -10.52
CA GLY A 124 -14.04 5.17 -11.74
C GLY A 124 -14.86 3.89 -11.53
N VAL A 125 -14.80 3.28 -10.33
CA VAL A 125 -15.52 2.04 -10.01
C VAL A 125 -17.01 2.29 -9.75
N ARG A 126 -17.89 1.53 -10.42
CA ARG A 126 -19.35 1.70 -10.43
C ARG A 126 -20.12 0.36 -10.45
#